data_7aa38bc2e4b6eac7d99dc6d8a39d81ed
#
_entry.id   7aa38bc2e4b6eac7d99dc6d8a39d81ed
#
_cell.length_a   1.000
_cell.length_b   1.000
_cell.length_c   1.000
_cell.angle_alpha   90.00
_cell.angle_beta   90.00
_cell.angle_gamma   90.00
#
_symmetry.space_group_name_H-M   'P 1'
#
loop_
_entity.id
_entity.type
_entity.pdbx_description
1 polymer ?
#
loop_
_entity_poly.entity_id
_entity_poly.type
_entity_poly.pdbx_seq_one_letter_code
_entity_poly.pdbx_strand_id
1 'polypeptide(L)'
;MERNTKHNMSNSKFYDIWENMKYRCDNINHDFYYCYGGRGISYDDSWSDFSGFKNDMYSTYSEGLTLERIDVNGDYCKSNCTWIEKGEQAKNRRKPSNNTSGFIGVSEYYNSSGTLYFRVRWVEGGKNKVKYFSTKKYEDAFAAACDFRYTKQKELGYGEGHGS
;
A
#
# COMPACT_ATOMS: atom_id res chain seq x y z
N MET A 1 -26.62 -33.44 0.94
CA MET A 1 -26.84 -31.98 0.70
C MET A 1 -26.61 -31.26 2.02
N GLU A 2 -25.35 -30.85 2.25
CA GLU A 2 -25.02 -30.01 3.41
C GLU A 2 -25.63 -28.62 3.20
N ARG A 3 -26.44 -28.20 4.16
CA ARG A 3 -27.02 -26.87 4.17
C ARG A 3 -25.90 -25.86 4.39
N ASN A 4 -25.71 -25.00 3.39
CA ASN A 4 -24.83 -23.82 3.48
C ASN A 4 -25.25 -23.01 4.73
N THR A 5 -24.55 -23.20 5.82
CA THR A 5 -24.78 -22.47 7.08
C THR A 5 -24.42 -21.02 6.83
N LYS A 6 -25.41 -20.18 6.59
CA LYS A 6 -25.23 -18.72 6.56
C LYS A 6 -24.59 -18.31 7.89
N HIS A 7 -23.28 -18.04 7.84
CA HIS A 7 -22.59 -17.41 8.96
C HIS A 7 -23.24 -16.03 9.15
N ASN A 8 -23.68 -15.72 10.37
CA ASN A 8 -24.34 -14.45 10.73
C ASN A 8 -23.47 -13.18 10.54
N MET A 9 -22.44 -13.23 9.69
CA MET A 9 -21.46 -12.17 9.49
C MET A 9 -21.48 -11.57 8.07
N SER A 10 -22.44 -11.94 7.22
CA SER A 10 -22.50 -11.45 5.82
C SER A 10 -22.61 -9.93 5.68
N ASN A 11 -23.01 -9.22 6.73
CA ASN A 11 -23.10 -7.76 6.77
C ASN A 11 -22.01 -7.14 7.63
N SER A 12 -20.92 -7.88 7.93
CA SER A 12 -19.83 -7.37 8.75
C SER A 12 -18.69 -6.84 7.87
N LYS A 13 -17.98 -5.83 8.37
CA LYS A 13 -16.75 -5.34 7.74
C LYS A 13 -15.70 -6.41 7.54
N PHE A 14 -15.63 -7.39 8.44
CA PHE A 14 -14.72 -8.52 8.32
C PHE A 14 -15.05 -9.41 7.12
N TYR A 15 -16.34 -9.62 6.84
CA TYR A 15 -16.80 -10.35 5.67
C TYR A 15 -16.49 -9.58 4.37
N ASP A 16 -16.75 -8.27 4.36
CA ASP A 16 -16.43 -7.41 3.22
C ASP A 16 -14.92 -7.44 2.87
N ILE A 17 -14.06 -7.53 3.89
CA ILE A 17 -12.60 -7.63 3.68
C ILE A 17 -12.25 -8.92 2.94
N TRP A 18 -12.84 -10.06 3.35
CA TRP A 18 -12.63 -11.34 2.70
C TRP A 18 -13.17 -11.34 1.25
N GLU A 19 -14.39 -10.87 1.02
CA GLU A 19 -14.93 -10.75 -0.33
C GLU A 19 -14.05 -9.86 -1.23
N ASN A 20 -13.64 -8.70 -0.74
CA ASN A 20 -12.79 -7.80 -1.49
C ASN A 20 -11.41 -8.40 -1.80
N MET A 21 -10.81 -9.17 -0.88
CA MET A 21 -9.57 -9.90 -1.13
C MET A 21 -9.74 -10.87 -2.31
N LYS A 22 -10.77 -11.73 -2.28
CA LYS A 22 -11.10 -12.66 -3.37
C LYS A 22 -11.37 -11.94 -4.68
N TYR A 23 -12.18 -10.89 -4.62
CA TYR A 23 -12.57 -10.12 -5.81
C TYR A 23 -11.36 -9.52 -6.54
N ARG A 24 -10.34 -9.06 -5.81
CA ARG A 24 -9.08 -8.56 -6.39
C ARG A 24 -8.23 -9.65 -7.03
N CYS A 25 -8.28 -10.86 -6.50
CA CYS A 25 -7.49 -11.98 -7.02
C CYS A 25 -8.19 -12.66 -8.21
N ASP A 26 -9.52 -12.79 -8.18
CA ASP A 26 -10.25 -13.65 -9.10
C ASP A 26 -10.92 -12.88 -10.25
N ASN A 27 -11.33 -11.62 -10.02
CA ASN A 27 -12.14 -10.90 -11.00
C ASN A 27 -11.29 -10.06 -11.96
N ILE A 28 -11.15 -10.53 -13.20
CA ILE A 28 -10.42 -9.85 -14.27
C ILE A 28 -10.97 -8.43 -14.58
N ASN A 29 -12.21 -8.15 -14.26
CA ASN A 29 -12.84 -6.84 -14.50
C ASN A 29 -12.68 -5.89 -13.30
N HIS A 30 -12.00 -6.31 -12.23
CA HIS A 30 -11.74 -5.43 -11.09
C HIS A 30 -10.68 -4.39 -11.44
N ASP A 31 -10.91 -3.12 -11.09
CA ASP A 31 -10.02 -1.98 -11.40
C ASP A 31 -8.55 -2.20 -11.00
N PHE A 32 -8.31 -2.97 -9.94
CA PHE A 32 -6.96 -3.29 -9.45
C PHE A 32 -6.53 -4.74 -9.73
N TYR A 33 -7.25 -5.50 -10.56
CA TYR A 33 -6.88 -6.88 -10.89
C TYR A 33 -5.42 -7.00 -11.34
N TYR A 34 -4.95 -6.05 -12.15
CA TYR A 34 -3.57 -6.00 -12.64
C TYR A 34 -2.52 -5.89 -11.53
N CYS A 35 -2.92 -5.45 -10.31
CA CYS A 35 -2.05 -5.37 -9.14
C CYS A 35 -2.04 -6.64 -8.29
N TYR A 36 -3.01 -7.55 -8.49
CA TYR A 36 -3.24 -8.75 -7.70
C TYR A 36 -3.29 -10.00 -8.58
N GLY A 37 -4.47 -10.51 -8.95
CA GLY A 37 -4.63 -11.70 -9.77
C GLY A 37 -3.89 -11.64 -11.11
N GLY A 38 -3.86 -10.48 -11.76
CA GLY A 38 -3.10 -10.24 -13.00
C GLY A 38 -1.58 -10.34 -12.84
N ARG A 39 -1.06 -10.35 -11.60
CA ARG A 39 0.35 -10.61 -11.26
C ARG A 39 0.59 -12.04 -10.74
N GLY A 40 -0.45 -12.86 -10.70
CA GLY A 40 -0.38 -14.20 -10.12
C GLY A 40 -0.56 -14.24 -8.60
N ILE A 41 -0.97 -13.13 -7.97
CA ILE A 41 -1.30 -13.11 -6.54
C ILE A 41 -2.62 -13.86 -6.33
N SER A 42 -2.61 -14.84 -5.45
CA SER A 42 -3.74 -15.66 -5.05
C SER A 42 -3.99 -15.62 -3.54
N TYR A 43 -4.75 -16.54 -3.03
CA TYR A 43 -5.00 -16.72 -1.59
C TYR A 43 -4.99 -18.21 -1.26
N ASP A 44 -4.77 -18.53 0.03
CA ASP A 44 -4.78 -19.92 0.54
C ASP A 44 -6.10 -20.61 0.18
N ASP A 45 -6.02 -21.86 -0.28
CA ASP A 45 -7.20 -22.63 -0.73
C ASP A 45 -8.28 -22.72 0.34
N SER A 46 -7.92 -22.79 1.62
CA SER A 46 -8.87 -22.77 2.73
C SER A 46 -9.66 -21.46 2.83
N TRP A 47 -9.13 -20.36 2.29
CA TRP A 47 -9.77 -19.05 2.27
C TRP A 47 -10.72 -18.87 1.07
N SER A 48 -10.85 -19.88 0.21
CA SER A 48 -11.92 -19.94 -0.79
C SER A 48 -13.31 -19.94 -0.14
N ASP A 49 -13.40 -20.46 1.09
CA ASP A 49 -14.57 -20.37 1.97
C ASP A 49 -14.30 -19.38 3.11
N PHE A 50 -15.34 -18.63 3.48
CA PHE A 50 -15.25 -17.64 4.56
C PHE A 50 -14.88 -18.25 5.91
N SER A 51 -15.26 -19.50 6.17
CA SER A 51 -14.94 -20.18 7.43
C SER A 51 -13.44 -20.38 7.60
N GLY A 52 -12.70 -20.71 6.54
CA GLY A 52 -11.24 -20.83 6.56
C GLY A 52 -10.57 -19.50 6.89
N PHE A 53 -10.94 -18.45 6.18
CA PHE A 53 -10.44 -17.09 6.47
C PHE A 53 -10.77 -16.64 7.90
N LYS A 54 -12.00 -16.89 8.36
CA LYS A 54 -12.42 -16.56 9.71
C LYS A 54 -11.62 -17.30 10.77
N ASN A 55 -11.39 -18.59 10.61
CA ASN A 55 -10.62 -19.41 11.55
C ASN A 55 -9.19 -18.87 11.74
N ASP A 56 -8.57 -18.41 10.66
CA ASP A 56 -7.20 -17.93 10.69
C ASP A 56 -7.07 -16.48 11.18
N MET A 57 -8.00 -15.61 10.80
CA MET A 57 -7.80 -14.17 10.88
C MET A 57 -8.71 -13.44 11.88
N TYR A 58 -9.82 -14.06 12.32
CA TYR A 58 -10.80 -13.36 13.14
C TYR A 58 -10.33 -13.09 14.57
N SER A 59 -9.53 -13.99 15.14
CA SER A 59 -9.06 -13.85 16.53
C SER A 59 -8.19 -12.62 16.79
N THR A 60 -7.55 -12.12 15.74
CA THR A 60 -6.65 -10.93 15.78
C THR A 60 -7.28 -9.69 15.13
N TYR A 61 -8.50 -9.82 14.60
CA TYR A 61 -9.22 -8.72 13.99
C TYR A 61 -9.81 -7.77 15.04
N SER A 62 -9.72 -6.48 14.77
CA SER A 62 -10.47 -5.42 15.47
C SER A 62 -11.11 -4.49 14.46
N GLU A 63 -12.23 -3.89 14.83
CA GLU A 63 -12.95 -2.97 13.93
C GLU A 63 -12.07 -1.77 13.57
N GLY A 64 -12.10 -1.38 12.29
CA GLY A 64 -11.28 -0.30 11.76
C GLY A 64 -9.94 -0.73 11.17
N LEU A 65 -9.52 -1.98 11.43
CA LEU A 65 -8.31 -2.53 10.81
C LEU A 65 -8.55 -2.95 9.36
N THR A 66 -7.47 -3.00 8.59
CA THR A 66 -7.42 -3.48 7.21
C THR A 66 -6.46 -4.64 7.08
N LEU A 67 -6.78 -5.60 6.19
CA LEU A 67 -5.91 -6.72 5.88
C LEU A 67 -4.74 -6.25 5.01
N GLU A 68 -3.52 -6.52 5.43
CA GLU A 68 -2.30 -6.21 4.70
C GLU A 68 -1.43 -7.46 4.55
N ARG A 69 -0.72 -7.59 3.42
CA ARG A 69 0.29 -8.63 3.22
C ARG A 69 1.65 -8.12 3.67
N ILE A 70 2.38 -8.93 4.42
CA ILE A 70 3.75 -8.64 4.90
C ILE A 70 4.68 -8.59 3.69
N ASP A 71 4.70 -9.64 2.87
CA ASP A 71 5.28 -9.61 1.52
C ASP A 71 4.19 -9.29 0.50
N VAL A 72 4.26 -8.10 -0.09
CA VAL A 72 3.32 -7.62 -1.10
C VAL A 72 3.35 -8.41 -2.41
N ASN A 73 4.39 -9.23 -2.64
CA ASN A 73 4.53 -10.10 -3.80
C ASN A 73 4.03 -11.53 -3.53
N GLY A 74 3.84 -11.87 -2.26
CA GLY A 74 3.31 -13.17 -1.83
C GLY A 74 1.78 -13.21 -1.84
N ASP A 75 1.25 -14.42 -1.73
CA ASP A 75 -0.19 -14.70 -1.67
C ASP A 75 -0.78 -14.29 -0.31
N TYR A 76 -2.11 -14.20 -0.29
CA TYR A 76 -2.86 -14.04 0.94
C TYR A 76 -2.93 -15.37 1.69
N CYS A 77 -2.24 -15.46 2.82
CA CYS A 77 -2.30 -16.59 3.73
C CYS A 77 -2.01 -16.11 5.16
N LYS A 78 -2.28 -16.98 6.13
CA LYS A 78 -2.12 -16.65 7.55
C LYS A 78 -0.71 -16.16 7.90
N SER A 79 0.33 -16.75 7.34
CA SER A 79 1.73 -16.38 7.60
C SER A 79 2.16 -15.08 6.93
N ASN A 80 1.46 -14.67 5.86
CA ASN A 80 1.79 -13.48 5.07
C ASN A 80 0.79 -12.33 5.28
N CYS A 81 -0.22 -12.49 6.14
CA CYS A 81 -1.25 -11.47 6.37
C CYS A 81 -1.23 -10.97 7.80
N THR A 82 -1.48 -9.68 7.97
CA THR A 82 -1.60 -9.01 9.26
C THR A 82 -2.68 -7.94 9.20
N TRP A 83 -3.11 -7.49 10.38
CA TRP A 83 -4.05 -6.39 10.54
C TRP A 83 -3.31 -5.09 10.85
N ILE A 84 -3.61 -4.02 10.10
CA ILE A 84 -3.00 -2.71 10.31
C ILE A 84 -4.07 -1.61 10.32
N GLU A 85 -3.78 -0.50 10.96
CA GLU A 85 -4.62 0.69 10.89
C GLU A 85 -4.58 1.33 9.49
N LYS A 86 -5.70 1.91 9.04
CA LYS A 86 -5.78 2.58 7.73
C LYS A 86 -4.71 3.64 7.50
N GLY A 87 -4.25 4.32 8.55
CA GLY A 87 -3.20 5.31 8.49
C GLY A 87 -1.82 4.73 8.18
N GLU A 88 -1.54 3.52 8.66
CA GLU A 88 -0.27 2.82 8.40
C GLU A 88 -0.22 2.23 6.99
N GLN A 89 -1.35 1.73 6.47
CA GLN A 89 -1.43 1.25 5.09
C GLN A 89 -1.03 2.34 4.07
N ALA A 90 -1.35 3.61 4.34
CA ALA A 90 -0.95 4.72 3.49
C ALA A 90 0.57 4.96 3.47
N LYS A 91 1.28 4.55 4.52
CA LYS A 91 2.74 4.67 4.63
C LYS A 91 3.49 3.58 3.85
N ASN A 92 2.85 2.44 3.60
CA ASN A 92 3.46 1.26 2.94
C ASN A 92 3.09 1.12 1.46
N ARG A 93 2.56 2.18 0.82
CA ARG A 93 2.20 2.14 -0.59
C ARG A 93 3.42 1.97 -1.50
N ARG A 94 3.27 1.11 -2.52
CA ARG A 94 4.22 1.00 -3.62
C ARG A 94 4.38 2.33 -4.36
N LYS A 95 5.53 2.47 -5.00
CA LYS A 95 5.78 3.55 -5.94
C LYS A 95 4.70 3.55 -7.04
N PRO A 96 3.98 4.67 -7.27
CA PRO A 96 3.02 4.77 -8.36
C PRO A 96 3.68 4.54 -9.72
N SER A 97 2.99 3.87 -10.63
CA SER A 97 3.49 3.59 -11.99
C SER A 97 3.82 4.86 -12.79
N ASN A 98 3.22 6.00 -12.44
CA ASN A 98 3.49 7.31 -13.04
C ASN A 98 4.62 8.09 -12.33
N ASN A 99 5.38 7.45 -11.45
CA ASN A 99 6.53 8.08 -10.82
C ASN A 99 7.73 8.10 -11.79
N THR A 100 7.95 9.23 -12.42
CA THR A 100 9.02 9.44 -13.41
C THR A 100 10.39 9.62 -12.79
N SER A 101 10.48 10.07 -11.53
CA SER A 101 11.76 10.30 -10.84
C SER A 101 12.41 9.02 -10.32
N GLY A 102 11.66 7.92 -10.21
CA GLY A 102 12.16 6.68 -9.60
C GLY A 102 12.15 6.68 -8.07
N PHE A 103 11.85 7.80 -7.40
CA PHE A 103 11.82 7.89 -5.94
C PHE A 103 10.49 8.46 -5.43
N ILE A 104 9.81 7.76 -4.47
CA ILE A 104 8.52 8.22 -3.95
C ILE A 104 8.65 9.55 -3.20
N GLY A 105 7.73 10.48 -3.54
CA GLY A 105 7.69 11.81 -2.92
C GLY A 105 8.71 12.78 -3.49
N VAL A 106 9.51 12.37 -4.49
CA VAL A 106 10.39 13.25 -5.26
C VAL A 106 9.85 13.37 -6.67
N SER A 107 9.80 14.57 -7.23
CA SER A 107 9.35 14.81 -8.60
C SER A 107 10.10 15.98 -9.22
N GLU A 108 10.29 15.94 -10.52
CA GLU A 108 10.81 17.07 -11.28
C GLU A 108 9.83 18.25 -11.27
N TYR A 109 10.35 19.44 -11.25
CA TYR A 109 9.62 20.68 -11.34
C TYR A 109 10.44 21.72 -12.07
N TYR A 110 9.90 22.31 -13.13
CA TYR A 110 10.51 23.43 -13.84
C TYR A 110 9.80 24.73 -13.45
N ASN A 111 10.59 25.73 -13.07
CA ASN A 111 10.03 27.05 -12.81
C ASN A 111 9.78 27.82 -14.13
N SER A 112 9.21 29.01 -14.04
CA SER A 112 8.89 29.87 -15.19
C SER A 112 10.11 30.27 -16.04
N SER A 113 11.32 30.26 -15.47
CA SER A 113 12.57 30.51 -16.18
C SER A 113 13.25 29.23 -16.73
N GLY A 114 12.58 28.10 -16.70
CA GLY A 114 13.08 26.82 -17.21
C GLY A 114 14.13 26.14 -16.32
N THR A 115 14.35 26.63 -15.10
CA THR A 115 15.29 25.97 -14.18
C THR A 115 14.68 24.73 -13.59
N LEU A 116 15.39 23.60 -13.66
CA LEU A 116 14.98 22.33 -13.05
C LEU A 116 15.21 22.36 -11.54
N TYR A 117 14.21 21.89 -10.82
CA TYR A 117 14.23 21.58 -9.40
C TYR A 117 13.75 20.15 -9.18
N PHE A 118 14.23 19.49 -8.15
CA PHE A 118 13.59 18.30 -7.59
C PHE A 118 12.75 18.70 -6.39
N ARG A 119 11.45 18.42 -6.49
CA ARG A 119 10.45 18.78 -5.49
C ARG A 119 10.17 17.57 -4.61
N VAL A 120 10.42 17.72 -3.30
CA VAL A 120 10.12 16.71 -2.28
C VAL A 120 8.81 17.07 -1.59
N ARG A 121 7.90 16.10 -1.47
CA ARG A 121 6.62 16.23 -0.75
C ARG A 121 6.53 15.22 0.38
N TRP A 122 6.00 15.64 1.53
CA TRP A 122 5.70 14.76 2.65
C TRP A 122 4.54 15.30 3.48
N VAL A 123 3.99 14.47 4.37
CA VAL A 123 2.98 14.88 5.35
C VAL A 123 3.62 14.86 6.74
N GLU A 124 3.51 15.94 7.48
CA GLU A 124 4.03 16.10 8.83
C GLU A 124 3.01 16.86 9.67
N GLY A 125 2.60 16.26 10.82
CA GLY A 125 1.57 16.85 11.66
C GLY A 125 0.23 17.04 10.93
N GLY A 126 -0.14 16.12 10.03
CA GLY A 126 -1.38 16.19 9.23
C GLY A 126 -1.35 17.24 8.10
N LYS A 127 -0.22 17.93 7.89
CA LYS A 127 -0.08 18.97 6.87
C LYS A 127 0.86 18.55 5.75
N ASN A 128 0.48 18.90 4.52
CA ASN A 128 1.36 18.73 3.36
C ASN A 128 2.54 19.70 3.45
N LYS A 129 3.75 19.20 3.37
CA LYS A 129 5.01 19.92 3.31
C LYS A 129 5.68 19.72 1.96
N VAL A 130 6.44 20.73 1.55
CA VAL A 130 7.20 20.70 0.30
C VAL A 130 8.57 21.35 0.48
N LYS A 131 9.58 20.79 -0.19
CA LYS A 131 10.93 21.39 -0.29
C LYS A 131 11.45 21.22 -1.71
N TYR A 132 12.20 22.21 -2.17
CA TYR A 132 12.76 22.24 -3.52
C TYR A 132 14.29 22.20 -3.46
N PHE A 133 14.87 21.40 -4.36
CA PHE A 133 16.31 21.27 -4.55
C PHE A 133 16.64 21.73 -5.96
N SER A 134 17.36 22.85 -6.09
CA SER A 134 17.68 23.47 -7.38
C SER A 134 18.96 22.88 -7.97
N THR A 135 18.95 22.56 -9.25
CA THR A 135 20.16 22.15 -10.00
C THR A 135 21.21 23.25 -10.08
N LYS A 136 20.84 24.51 -9.82
CA LYS A 136 21.81 25.62 -9.71
C LYS A 136 22.54 25.69 -8.37
N LYS A 137 21.96 25.05 -7.33
CA LYS A 137 22.50 25.14 -5.95
C LYS A 137 23.21 23.86 -5.52
N TYR A 138 22.78 22.72 -6.01
CA TYR A 138 23.29 21.40 -5.66
C TYR A 138 23.96 20.78 -6.87
N GLU A 139 25.15 20.22 -6.71
CA GLU A 139 25.88 19.50 -7.75
C GLU A 139 25.06 18.30 -8.25
N ASP A 140 24.50 17.53 -7.32
CA ASP A 140 23.46 16.52 -7.59
C ASP A 140 22.19 16.87 -6.80
N ALA A 141 21.31 17.63 -7.41
CA ALA A 141 20.04 18.05 -6.80
C ALA A 141 19.06 16.89 -6.61
N PHE A 142 19.14 15.85 -7.46
CA PHE A 142 18.30 14.66 -7.33
C PHE A 142 18.73 13.83 -6.13
N ALA A 143 20.02 13.51 -6.00
CA ALA A 143 20.53 12.78 -4.85
C ALA A 143 20.22 13.53 -3.53
N ALA A 144 20.46 14.84 -3.47
CA ALA A 144 20.14 15.65 -2.30
C ALA A 144 18.64 15.64 -1.94
N ALA A 145 17.75 15.61 -2.94
CA ALA A 145 16.31 15.48 -2.74
C ALA A 145 15.92 14.09 -2.22
N CYS A 146 16.53 13.02 -2.75
CA CYS A 146 16.31 11.65 -2.32
C CYS A 146 16.78 11.43 -0.88
N ASP A 147 17.98 11.90 -0.52
CA ASP A 147 18.52 11.80 0.85
C ASP A 147 17.65 12.52 1.86
N PHE A 148 17.21 13.73 1.51
CA PHE A 148 16.27 14.47 2.36
C PHE A 148 14.94 13.73 2.53
N ARG A 149 14.40 13.17 1.45
CA ARG A 149 13.14 12.41 1.51
C ARG A 149 13.32 11.14 2.33
N TYR A 150 14.43 10.43 2.18
CA TYR A 150 14.75 9.23 2.95
C TYR A 150 14.84 9.53 4.46
N THR A 151 15.53 10.63 4.82
CA THR A 151 15.60 11.09 6.22
C THR A 151 14.21 11.36 6.78
N LYS A 152 13.36 12.06 6.02
CA LYS A 152 11.96 12.32 6.42
C LYS A 152 11.13 11.05 6.53
N GLN A 153 11.34 10.05 5.70
CA GLN A 153 10.68 8.75 5.82
C GLN A 153 11.01 8.08 7.15
N LYS A 154 12.29 8.05 7.54
CA LYS A 154 12.72 7.50 8.83
C LYS A 154 12.14 8.26 10.03
N GLU A 155 12.22 9.59 10.01
CA GLU A 155 11.67 10.46 11.07
C GLU A 155 10.15 10.27 11.27
N LEU A 156 9.41 10.01 10.19
CA LEU A 156 7.95 9.88 10.18
C LEU A 156 7.45 8.44 10.30
N GLY A 157 8.37 7.46 10.47
CA GLY A 157 8.04 6.04 10.66
C GLY A 157 7.42 5.38 9.44
N TYR A 158 7.84 5.74 8.22
CA TYR A 158 7.49 5.00 7.01
C TYR A 158 8.24 3.67 6.99
N GLY A 159 7.54 2.56 6.62
CA GLY A 159 8.15 1.22 6.55
C GLY A 159 9.27 1.14 5.50
N GLU A 160 10.18 0.18 5.68
CA GLU A 160 11.36 -0.02 4.79
C GLU A 160 10.98 -0.32 3.33
N GLY A 161 9.78 -0.86 3.07
CA GLY A 161 9.24 -1.10 1.72
C GLY A 161 8.55 0.10 1.07
N HIS A 162 8.55 1.28 1.72
CA HIS A 162 7.87 2.44 1.17
C HIS A 162 8.65 3.02 -0.03
N GLY A 163 8.22 2.65 -1.22
CA GLY A 163 8.77 3.17 -2.46
C GLY A 163 9.75 2.26 -3.19
N SER A 164 9.89 1.03 -2.76
CA SER A 164 10.60 -0.01 -3.52
C SER A 164 9.73 -0.60 -4.64
#